data_63ece76831d69ed7d428e2a9abacd6d2
#
_entry.id   63ece76831d69ed7d428e2a9abacd6d2
#
_cell.length_a   1.000
_cell.length_b   1.000
_cell.length_c   1.000
_cell.angle_alpha   90.00
_cell.angle_beta   90.00
_cell.angle_gamma   90.00
#
_symmetry.space_group_name_H-M   'P 1'
#
loop_
_entity.id
_entity.type
_entity.pdbx_description
1 polymer ?
#
loop_
_entity_poly.entity_id
_entity_poly.type
_entity_poly.pdbx_seq_one_letter_code
_entity_poly.pdbx_strand_id
1 'polypeptide(L)'
;MGVQRDGAFCEYISMPVERIYPGMGLTAQELALIEPFSISRHAISRAAIRPTDSVLIVGAGPIGLFALLAAKQFAGKIAVADVLNNRLNLAMSYGADGVVNTATEDIAKFTEEFTDGRGFDVCIEACGRPETFLMCIDEAAYAANIILIGNGKRETTFLHSIILKKELNIFGSRNAMKQDFLDNIELAASGKVDVMKMVSGVYEMDKAAEAFDALAHNKGDLAKLLIRIGG
;
A
#
# COMPACT_ATOMS: atom_id res chain seq x y z
N MET A 1 2.02 16.99 -9.74
CA MET A 1 3.38 17.46 -10.05
C MET A 1 4.23 16.23 -10.42
N GLY A 2 5.30 16.44 -11.18
CA GLY A 2 6.17 15.33 -11.64
C GLY A 2 5.60 14.46 -12.77
N VAL A 3 4.39 14.74 -13.25
CA VAL A 3 3.75 14.01 -14.36
C VAL A 3 3.30 14.96 -15.48
N GLN A 4 2.46 15.95 -15.16
CA GLN A 4 1.91 16.92 -16.12
C GLN A 4 2.59 18.28 -16.07
N ARG A 5 3.43 18.50 -15.09
CA ARG A 5 4.30 19.67 -14.89
C ARG A 5 5.51 19.23 -14.06
N ASP A 6 6.50 20.09 -13.90
CA ASP A 6 7.71 19.84 -13.14
C ASP A 6 7.43 19.35 -11.73
N GLY A 7 8.30 18.47 -11.24
CA GLY A 7 8.20 17.84 -9.93
C GLY A 7 8.82 18.68 -8.82
N ALA A 8 9.01 18.06 -7.65
CA ALA A 8 9.49 18.71 -6.44
C ALA A 8 10.97 18.39 -6.11
N PHE A 9 11.78 17.88 -7.07
CA PHE A 9 13.22 17.78 -6.91
C PHE A 9 13.89 19.14 -7.11
N CYS A 10 13.59 20.09 -6.22
CA CYS A 10 14.10 21.45 -6.25
C CYS A 10 13.99 22.06 -4.85
N GLU A 11 14.84 23.06 -4.55
CA GLU A 11 14.86 23.73 -3.24
C GLU A 11 13.61 24.57 -2.98
N TYR A 12 13.01 25.13 -4.05
CA TYR A 12 11.84 25.98 -3.95
C TYR A 12 10.77 25.55 -4.93
N ILE A 13 9.53 25.55 -4.45
CA ILE A 13 8.36 25.21 -5.24
C ILE A 13 7.21 26.16 -4.95
N SER A 14 6.49 26.58 -6.00
CA SER A 14 5.27 27.36 -5.85
C SER A 14 4.05 26.43 -5.84
N MET A 15 3.23 26.55 -4.81
CA MET A 15 2.01 25.76 -4.63
C MET A 15 0.84 26.67 -4.25
N PRO A 16 -0.39 26.37 -4.71
CA PRO A 16 -1.60 27.02 -4.18
C PRO A 16 -1.71 26.75 -2.66
N VAL A 17 -2.03 27.79 -1.88
CA VAL A 17 -2.08 27.69 -0.41
C VAL A 17 -3.07 26.65 0.09
N GLU A 18 -4.16 26.42 -0.63
CA GLU A 18 -5.16 25.39 -0.30
C GLU A 18 -4.64 23.95 -0.47
N ARG A 19 -3.45 23.78 -1.03
CA ARG A 19 -2.74 22.49 -1.18
C ARG A 19 -1.62 22.32 -0.17
N ILE A 20 -1.46 23.26 0.75
CA ILE A 20 -0.47 23.21 1.83
C ILE A 20 -1.20 22.82 3.12
N TYR A 21 -0.74 21.79 3.79
CA TYR A 21 -1.35 21.30 5.01
C TYR A 21 -0.39 21.46 6.20
N PRO A 22 -0.89 21.80 7.42
CA PRO A 22 -0.06 21.88 8.62
C PRO A 22 0.59 20.52 8.94
N GLY A 23 1.89 20.52 9.20
CA GLY A 23 2.66 19.32 9.48
C GLY A 23 2.57 18.80 10.92
N MET A 24 1.87 19.48 11.83
CA MET A 24 1.60 19.06 13.23
C MET A 24 2.86 18.64 14.03
N GLY A 25 4.01 19.28 13.75
CA GLY A 25 5.29 18.98 14.42
C GLY A 25 6.05 17.78 13.84
N LEU A 26 5.56 17.14 12.80
CA LEU A 26 6.30 16.08 12.09
C LEU A 26 7.56 16.64 11.43
N THR A 27 8.60 15.84 11.39
CA THR A 27 9.85 16.15 10.67
C THR A 27 9.63 16.17 9.15
N ALA A 28 10.54 16.79 8.42
CA ALA A 28 10.50 16.79 6.94
C ALA A 28 10.51 15.36 6.36
N GLN A 29 11.22 14.43 6.99
CA GLN A 29 11.28 13.03 6.57
C GLN A 29 9.93 12.34 6.76
N GLU A 30 9.27 12.53 7.90
CA GLU A 30 7.93 11.98 8.15
C GLU A 30 6.91 12.59 7.17
N LEU A 31 6.97 13.89 6.93
CA LEU A 31 6.07 14.57 5.99
C LEU A 31 6.24 14.09 4.56
N ALA A 32 7.48 13.75 4.13
CA ALA A 32 7.73 13.18 2.81
C ALA A 32 7.04 11.83 2.58
N LEU A 33 6.70 11.11 3.66
CA LEU A 33 6.03 9.81 3.60
C LEU A 33 4.49 9.92 3.61
N ILE A 34 3.95 11.09 3.94
CA ILE A 34 2.49 11.30 4.02
C ILE A 34 1.82 11.12 2.66
N GLU A 35 2.45 11.58 1.56
CA GLU A 35 1.85 11.44 0.22
C GLU A 35 1.68 9.96 -0.16
N PRO A 36 2.72 9.11 -0.21
CA PRO A 36 2.55 7.71 -0.56
C PRO A 36 1.66 6.95 0.45
N PHE A 37 1.66 7.34 1.71
CA PHE A 37 0.73 6.79 2.70
C PHE A 37 -0.72 7.18 2.39
N SER A 38 -0.96 8.40 1.90
CA SER A 38 -2.31 8.88 1.56
C SER A 38 -2.91 8.15 0.36
N ILE A 39 -2.09 7.67 -0.58
CA ILE A 39 -2.53 6.79 -1.68
C ILE A 39 -3.15 5.50 -1.12
N SER A 40 -2.46 4.86 -0.19
CA SER A 40 -2.95 3.64 0.45
C SER A 40 -4.15 3.92 1.37
N ARG A 41 -4.13 5.02 2.14
CA ARG A 41 -5.25 5.44 2.98
C ARG A 41 -6.54 5.61 2.17
N HIS A 42 -6.44 6.27 1.00
CA HIS A 42 -7.57 6.44 0.10
C HIS A 42 -8.16 5.10 -0.35
N ALA A 43 -7.33 4.14 -0.70
CA ALA A 43 -7.78 2.79 -1.05
C ALA A 43 -8.51 2.12 0.12
N ILE A 44 -7.97 2.20 1.34
CA ILE A 44 -8.58 1.65 2.55
C ILE A 44 -9.94 2.32 2.83
N SER A 45 -10.07 3.63 2.64
CA SER A 45 -11.35 4.33 2.82
C SER A 45 -12.42 3.84 1.84
N ARG A 46 -12.02 3.47 0.61
CA ARG A 46 -12.93 2.87 -0.39
C ARG A 46 -13.32 1.43 -0.09
N ALA A 47 -12.51 0.72 0.67
CA ALA A 47 -12.74 -0.67 1.03
C ALA A 47 -13.88 -0.86 2.05
N ALA A 48 -14.27 0.20 2.77
CA ALA A 48 -15.30 0.17 3.81
C ALA A 48 -15.08 -0.96 4.85
N ILE A 49 -13.83 -1.13 5.28
CA ILE A 49 -13.41 -2.21 6.19
C ILE A 49 -14.14 -2.09 7.54
N ARG A 50 -14.62 -3.23 8.04
CA ARG A 50 -15.25 -3.39 9.35
C ARG A 50 -14.27 -4.08 10.33
N PRO A 51 -14.42 -3.88 11.63
CA PRO A 51 -13.55 -4.50 12.65
C PRO A 51 -13.56 -6.04 12.67
N THR A 52 -14.54 -6.65 12.04
CA THR A 52 -14.67 -8.12 11.92
C THR A 52 -14.09 -8.67 10.63
N ASP A 53 -13.73 -7.81 9.68
CA ASP A 53 -13.30 -8.23 8.35
C ASP A 53 -11.88 -8.82 8.38
N SER A 54 -11.69 -9.84 7.59
CA SER A 54 -10.38 -10.36 7.20
C SER A 54 -9.92 -9.66 5.92
N VAL A 55 -8.68 -9.17 5.91
CA VAL A 55 -8.11 -8.40 4.80
C VAL A 55 -6.91 -9.14 4.22
N LEU A 56 -6.87 -9.32 2.91
CA LEU A 56 -5.70 -9.76 2.16
C LEU A 56 -5.09 -8.56 1.42
N ILE A 57 -3.80 -8.33 1.63
CA ILE A 57 -3.02 -7.36 0.85
C ILE A 57 -2.07 -8.14 -0.06
N VAL A 58 -2.24 -8.00 -1.37
CA VAL A 58 -1.39 -8.66 -2.38
C VAL A 58 -0.34 -7.67 -2.86
N GLY A 59 0.91 -7.94 -2.47
CA GLY A 59 2.08 -7.10 -2.69
C GLY A 59 2.54 -6.38 -1.43
N ALA A 60 3.72 -6.73 -0.92
CA ALA A 60 4.37 -6.10 0.22
C ALA A 60 5.42 -5.05 -0.21
N GLY A 61 5.21 -4.39 -1.33
CA GLY A 61 5.95 -3.16 -1.71
C GLY A 61 5.52 -1.98 -0.83
N PRO A 62 6.13 -0.79 -1.03
CA PRO A 62 5.84 0.39 -0.20
C PRO A 62 4.35 0.72 -0.09
N ILE A 63 3.60 0.63 -1.19
CA ILE A 63 2.15 0.91 -1.21
C ILE A 63 1.38 -0.13 -0.41
N GLY A 64 1.69 -1.43 -0.57
CA GLY A 64 1.05 -2.50 0.20
C GLY A 64 1.36 -2.41 1.69
N LEU A 65 2.60 -2.08 2.07
CA LEU A 65 2.97 -1.88 3.47
C LEU A 65 2.27 -0.65 4.09
N PHE A 66 2.11 0.44 3.34
CA PHE A 66 1.28 1.57 3.79
C PHE A 66 -0.21 1.18 3.87
N ALA A 67 -0.70 0.32 2.96
CA ALA A 67 -2.07 -0.21 3.06
C ALA A 67 -2.26 -1.06 4.32
N LEU A 68 -1.26 -1.87 4.70
CA LEU A 68 -1.25 -2.61 5.96
C LEU A 68 -1.37 -1.66 7.16
N LEU A 69 -0.52 -0.61 7.23
CA LEU A 69 -0.56 0.37 8.32
C LEU A 69 -1.91 1.11 8.40
N ALA A 70 -2.50 1.44 7.25
CA ALA A 70 -3.82 2.06 7.20
C ALA A 70 -4.93 1.09 7.62
N ALA A 71 -4.92 -0.15 7.10
CA ALA A 71 -5.95 -1.15 7.37
C ALA A 71 -5.99 -1.57 8.85
N LYS A 72 -4.86 -1.59 9.54
CA LYS A 72 -4.76 -1.89 10.98
C LYS A 72 -5.60 -0.99 11.88
N GLN A 73 -6.03 0.15 11.38
CA GLN A 73 -6.93 1.05 12.13
C GLN A 73 -8.38 0.55 12.14
N PHE A 74 -8.74 -0.41 11.28
CA PHE A 74 -10.11 -0.82 11.01
C PHE A 74 -10.32 -2.33 11.03
N ALA A 75 -9.39 -3.11 10.49
CA ALA A 75 -9.56 -4.55 10.24
C ALA A 75 -9.41 -5.42 11.50
N GLY A 76 -10.09 -6.57 11.49
CA GLY A 76 -9.94 -7.60 12.50
C GLY A 76 -8.65 -8.40 12.33
N LYS A 77 -8.41 -8.92 11.12
CA LYS A 77 -7.20 -9.69 10.77
C LYS A 77 -6.67 -9.24 9.42
N ILE A 78 -5.35 -9.16 9.27
CA ILE A 78 -4.71 -8.77 8.01
C ILE A 78 -3.64 -9.76 7.63
N ALA A 79 -3.77 -10.35 6.44
CA ALA A 79 -2.76 -11.16 5.79
C ALA A 79 -2.08 -10.37 4.66
N VAL A 80 -0.79 -10.67 4.41
CA VAL A 80 -0.02 -10.07 3.32
C VAL A 80 0.60 -11.16 2.46
N ALA A 81 0.42 -11.09 1.15
CA ALA A 81 0.99 -11.99 0.16
C ALA A 81 2.07 -11.28 -0.67
N ASP A 82 3.22 -11.89 -0.84
CA ASP A 82 4.29 -11.44 -1.74
C ASP A 82 5.12 -12.66 -2.19
N VAL A 83 6.01 -12.48 -3.16
CA VAL A 83 6.94 -13.52 -3.62
C VAL A 83 8.32 -13.42 -2.95
N LEU A 84 8.57 -12.38 -2.15
CA LEU A 84 9.86 -12.11 -1.52
C LEU A 84 9.76 -12.19 0.01
N ASN A 85 10.48 -13.13 0.62
CA ASN A 85 10.48 -13.34 2.07
C ASN A 85 10.91 -12.08 2.85
N ASN A 86 11.86 -11.29 2.35
CA ASN A 86 12.31 -10.07 3.02
C ASN A 86 11.16 -9.07 3.18
N ARG A 87 10.31 -8.92 2.16
CA ARG A 87 9.12 -8.07 2.21
C ARG A 87 8.06 -8.61 3.17
N LEU A 88 7.88 -9.92 3.19
CA LEU A 88 6.96 -10.59 4.11
C LEU A 88 7.40 -10.43 5.57
N ASN A 89 8.70 -10.56 5.84
CA ASN A 89 9.27 -10.30 7.16
C ASN A 89 9.04 -8.85 7.60
N LEU A 90 9.15 -7.90 6.67
CA LEU A 90 8.85 -6.50 6.91
C LEU A 90 7.36 -6.29 7.22
N ALA A 91 6.46 -6.94 6.47
CA ALA A 91 5.02 -6.91 6.74
C ALA A 91 4.68 -7.45 8.14
N MET A 92 5.31 -8.55 8.56
CA MET A 92 5.17 -9.08 9.92
C MET A 92 5.64 -8.06 10.97
N SER A 93 6.78 -7.40 10.74
CA SER A 93 7.30 -6.36 11.67
C SER A 93 6.40 -5.14 11.78
N TYR A 94 5.54 -4.89 10.77
CA TYR A 94 4.53 -3.83 10.76
C TYR A 94 3.18 -4.30 11.29
N GLY A 95 3.12 -5.56 11.73
CA GLY A 95 1.99 -6.14 12.44
C GLY A 95 0.94 -6.77 11.54
N ALA A 96 1.32 -7.37 10.42
CA ALA A 96 0.47 -8.34 9.74
C ALA A 96 0.19 -9.53 10.67
N ASP A 97 -1.02 -10.08 10.62
CA ASP A 97 -1.42 -11.25 11.42
C ASP A 97 -1.01 -12.56 10.76
N GLY A 98 -0.72 -12.54 9.47
CA GLY A 98 -0.20 -13.65 8.70
C GLY A 98 0.45 -13.17 7.41
N VAL A 99 1.36 -14.00 6.88
CA VAL A 99 2.00 -13.74 5.58
C VAL A 99 2.09 -15.04 4.80
N VAL A 100 2.09 -14.93 3.47
CA VAL A 100 2.23 -16.08 2.57
C VAL A 100 3.15 -15.73 1.40
N ASN A 101 4.14 -16.58 1.15
CA ASN A 101 5.02 -16.49 0.00
C ASN A 101 4.41 -17.25 -1.18
N THR A 102 3.75 -16.51 -2.08
CA THR A 102 3.04 -17.10 -3.23
C THR A 102 3.95 -17.73 -4.31
N ALA A 103 5.28 -17.59 -4.18
CA ALA A 103 6.22 -18.31 -5.04
C ALA A 103 6.52 -19.73 -4.53
N THR A 104 6.29 -20.02 -3.24
CA THR A 104 6.68 -21.28 -2.60
C THR A 104 5.56 -21.96 -1.79
N GLU A 105 4.48 -21.22 -1.52
CA GLU A 105 3.35 -21.68 -0.71
C GLU A 105 2.04 -21.63 -1.48
N ASP A 106 1.09 -22.46 -1.11
CA ASP A 106 -0.26 -22.49 -1.68
C ASP A 106 -1.14 -21.44 -0.99
N ILE A 107 -1.47 -20.37 -1.75
CA ILE A 107 -2.31 -19.28 -1.23
C ILE A 107 -3.73 -19.75 -0.89
N ALA A 108 -4.31 -20.70 -1.65
CA ALA A 108 -5.66 -21.19 -1.38
C ALA A 108 -5.73 -21.95 -0.04
N LYS A 109 -4.72 -22.77 0.23
CA LYS A 109 -4.60 -23.44 1.53
C LYS A 109 -4.41 -22.45 2.66
N PHE A 110 -3.54 -21.45 2.47
CA PHE A 110 -3.35 -20.37 3.45
C PHE A 110 -4.66 -19.62 3.72
N THR A 111 -5.41 -19.27 2.67
CA THR A 111 -6.70 -18.58 2.78
C THR A 111 -7.71 -19.43 3.58
N GLU A 112 -7.81 -20.72 3.29
CA GLU A 112 -8.70 -21.64 4.01
C GLU A 112 -8.38 -21.67 5.51
N GLU A 113 -7.11 -21.81 5.87
CA GLU A 113 -6.66 -21.85 7.27
C GLU A 113 -6.83 -20.49 7.97
N PHE A 114 -6.50 -19.36 7.30
CA PHE A 114 -6.53 -18.03 7.89
C PHE A 114 -7.95 -17.49 8.11
N THR A 115 -8.89 -17.87 7.21
CA THR A 115 -10.26 -17.35 7.19
C THR A 115 -11.33 -18.35 7.60
N ASP A 116 -10.94 -19.51 8.12
CA ASP A 116 -11.84 -20.62 8.43
C ASP A 116 -12.71 -21.04 7.21
N GLY A 117 -12.09 -21.09 6.02
CA GLY A 117 -12.72 -21.49 4.76
C GLY A 117 -13.64 -20.47 4.10
N ARG A 118 -13.78 -19.27 4.67
CA ARG A 118 -14.73 -18.24 4.14
C ARG A 118 -14.16 -17.41 3.00
N GLY A 119 -12.84 -17.32 2.87
CA GLY A 119 -12.17 -16.33 2.04
C GLY A 119 -12.05 -14.96 2.71
N PHE A 120 -11.37 -14.02 2.07
CA PHE A 120 -11.14 -12.68 2.60
C PHE A 120 -12.31 -11.73 2.29
N ASP A 121 -12.78 -11.00 3.30
CA ASP A 121 -13.85 -10.00 3.16
C ASP A 121 -13.41 -8.80 2.31
N VAL A 122 -12.11 -8.47 2.36
CA VAL A 122 -11.50 -7.40 1.57
C VAL A 122 -10.18 -7.87 0.99
N CYS A 123 -9.97 -7.65 -0.32
CA CYS A 123 -8.70 -7.89 -1.00
C CYS A 123 -8.16 -6.58 -1.57
N ILE A 124 -6.88 -6.29 -1.31
CA ILE A 124 -6.20 -5.09 -1.79
C ILE A 124 -5.08 -5.50 -2.74
N GLU A 125 -5.24 -5.16 -4.01
CA GLU A 125 -4.26 -5.43 -5.06
C GLU A 125 -3.29 -4.25 -5.17
N ALA A 126 -2.01 -4.45 -4.80
CA ALA A 126 -0.98 -3.41 -4.76
C ALA A 126 0.24 -3.69 -5.68
N CYS A 127 0.12 -4.63 -6.61
CA CYS A 127 1.18 -5.00 -7.56
C CYS A 127 0.95 -4.46 -8.98
N GLY A 128 -0.31 -4.33 -9.41
CA GLY A 128 -0.67 -3.96 -10.76
C GLY A 128 -0.41 -5.08 -11.78
N ARG A 129 -0.64 -6.34 -11.42
CA ARG A 129 -0.41 -7.48 -12.30
C ARG A 129 -1.69 -8.27 -12.51
N PRO A 130 -1.94 -8.81 -13.73
CA PRO A 130 -3.10 -9.66 -13.98
C PRO A 130 -3.22 -10.82 -12.99
N GLU A 131 -2.09 -11.46 -12.69
CA GLU A 131 -2.03 -12.64 -11.83
C GLU A 131 -2.44 -12.30 -10.39
N THR A 132 -2.04 -11.13 -9.87
CA THR A 132 -2.38 -10.69 -8.52
C THR A 132 -3.83 -10.21 -8.40
N PHE A 133 -4.38 -9.65 -9.47
CA PHE A 133 -5.81 -9.33 -9.53
C PHE A 133 -6.68 -10.60 -9.55
N LEU A 134 -6.30 -11.62 -10.35
CA LEU A 134 -6.99 -12.90 -10.35
C LEU A 134 -6.90 -13.59 -8.98
N MET A 135 -5.75 -13.56 -8.34
CA MET A 135 -5.58 -14.03 -6.97
C MET A 135 -6.56 -13.34 -6.00
N CYS A 136 -6.74 -12.02 -6.09
CA CYS A 136 -7.74 -11.34 -5.28
C CYS A 136 -9.18 -11.84 -5.54
N ILE A 137 -9.52 -12.17 -6.78
CA ILE A 137 -10.83 -12.74 -7.12
C ILE A 137 -11.00 -14.15 -6.54
N ASP A 138 -9.96 -14.97 -6.64
CA ASP A 138 -10.00 -16.37 -6.20
C ASP A 138 -10.09 -16.47 -4.67
N GLU A 139 -9.29 -15.67 -3.95
CA GLU A 139 -9.18 -15.69 -2.49
C GLU A 139 -10.26 -14.87 -1.77
N ALA A 140 -11.06 -14.07 -2.51
CA ALA A 140 -12.14 -13.29 -1.94
C ALA A 140 -13.32 -14.14 -1.46
N ALA A 141 -13.91 -13.78 -0.35
CA ALA A 141 -15.18 -14.29 0.13
C ALA A 141 -16.36 -13.88 -0.77
N TYR A 142 -17.53 -14.45 -0.55
CA TYR A 142 -18.76 -13.96 -1.16
C TYR A 142 -19.08 -12.53 -0.67
N ALA A 143 -19.56 -11.68 -1.57
CA ALA A 143 -19.86 -10.26 -1.34
C ALA A 143 -18.64 -9.42 -0.90
N ALA A 144 -17.42 -9.89 -1.17
CA ALA A 144 -16.19 -9.21 -0.79
C ALA A 144 -15.94 -7.94 -1.62
N ASN A 145 -15.12 -7.06 -1.05
CA ASN A 145 -14.63 -5.86 -1.71
C ASN A 145 -13.19 -6.07 -2.22
N ILE A 146 -12.94 -5.83 -3.50
CA ILE A 146 -11.61 -5.87 -4.12
C ILE A 146 -11.19 -4.45 -4.49
N ILE A 147 -10.06 -3.99 -3.98
CA ILE A 147 -9.55 -2.64 -4.21
C ILE A 147 -8.27 -2.70 -5.04
N LEU A 148 -8.27 -2.05 -6.20
CA LEU A 148 -7.12 -1.98 -7.09
C LEU A 148 -6.37 -0.67 -6.86
N ILE A 149 -5.14 -0.76 -6.34
CA ILE A 149 -4.19 0.36 -6.21
C ILE A 149 -3.09 0.20 -7.26
N GLY A 150 -2.70 -1.04 -7.54
CA GLY A 150 -1.62 -1.35 -8.48
C GLY A 150 -1.92 -0.82 -9.89
N ASN A 151 -0.96 -0.10 -10.46
CA ASN A 151 -1.10 0.49 -11.80
C ASN A 151 -0.63 -0.48 -12.89
N GLY A 152 -1.46 -1.46 -13.23
CA GLY A 152 -1.19 -2.45 -14.25
C GLY A 152 -1.24 -1.88 -15.67
N LYS A 153 -0.32 -2.36 -16.53
CA LYS A 153 -0.26 -2.00 -17.96
C LYS A 153 -0.63 -3.17 -18.88
N ARG A 154 -0.85 -4.36 -18.31
CA ARG A 154 -1.22 -5.56 -19.08
C ARG A 154 -2.71 -5.83 -18.95
N GLU A 155 -3.28 -6.39 -20.03
CA GLU A 155 -4.66 -6.84 -20.03
C GLU A 155 -4.84 -8.04 -19.10
N THR A 156 -6.02 -8.12 -18.45
CA THR A 156 -6.42 -9.24 -17.61
C THR A 156 -7.66 -9.89 -18.23
N THR A 157 -7.57 -11.19 -18.53
CA THR A 157 -8.70 -11.97 -19.04
C THR A 157 -9.26 -12.86 -17.94
N PHE A 158 -10.54 -12.80 -17.69
CA PHE A 158 -11.24 -13.67 -16.74
C PHE A 158 -12.72 -13.86 -17.14
N LEU A 159 -13.33 -14.91 -16.62
CA LEU A 159 -14.76 -15.16 -16.85
C LEU A 159 -15.58 -14.23 -15.93
N HIS A 160 -16.24 -13.23 -16.53
CA HIS A 160 -16.95 -12.19 -15.77
C HIS A 160 -18.05 -12.76 -14.85
N SER A 161 -18.60 -13.94 -15.16
CA SER A 161 -19.61 -14.59 -14.32
C SER A 161 -19.12 -14.93 -12.90
N ILE A 162 -17.79 -14.93 -12.65
CA ILE A 162 -17.28 -15.13 -11.30
C ILE A 162 -17.63 -13.95 -10.40
N ILE A 163 -17.66 -12.72 -10.95
CA ILE A 163 -18.05 -11.51 -10.22
C ILE A 163 -19.51 -11.62 -9.77
N LEU A 164 -20.39 -12.04 -10.70
CA LEU A 164 -21.80 -12.29 -10.41
C LEU A 164 -21.97 -13.41 -9.37
N LYS A 165 -21.27 -14.54 -9.57
CA LYS A 165 -21.39 -15.73 -8.72
C LYS A 165 -20.98 -15.47 -7.28
N LYS A 166 -19.90 -14.71 -7.07
CA LYS A 166 -19.41 -14.33 -5.74
C LYS A 166 -19.99 -13.00 -5.23
N GLU A 167 -20.80 -12.28 -6.02
CA GLU A 167 -21.34 -10.94 -5.71
C GLU A 167 -20.23 -9.93 -5.37
N LEU A 168 -19.09 -9.98 -6.10
CA LEU A 168 -17.93 -9.16 -5.79
C LEU A 168 -18.12 -7.69 -6.14
N ASN A 169 -17.59 -6.82 -5.28
CA ASN A 169 -17.45 -5.40 -5.55
C ASN A 169 -16.00 -5.09 -5.92
N ILE A 170 -15.76 -4.46 -7.07
CA ILE A 170 -14.42 -4.11 -7.55
C ILE A 170 -14.31 -2.59 -7.64
N PHE A 171 -13.36 -2.02 -6.90
CA PHE A 171 -13.12 -0.58 -6.81
C PHE A 171 -11.72 -0.23 -7.31
N GLY A 172 -11.62 0.67 -8.26
CA GLY A 172 -10.34 1.33 -8.56
C GLY A 172 -10.04 2.42 -7.52
N SER A 173 -8.80 2.52 -7.08
CA SER A 173 -8.33 3.60 -6.23
C SER A 173 -7.24 4.40 -6.96
N ARG A 174 -7.37 5.72 -6.99
CA ARG A 174 -6.41 6.59 -7.66
C ARG A 174 -6.20 7.89 -6.89
N ASN A 175 -4.93 8.24 -6.67
CA ASN A 175 -4.55 9.44 -5.93
C ASN A 175 -5.08 9.41 -4.49
N ALA A 176 -5.27 10.58 -3.89
CA ALA A 176 -5.80 10.74 -2.55
C ALA A 176 -6.62 12.04 -2.45
N MET A 177 -7.53 12.08 -1.50
CA MET A 177 -8.32 13.27 -1.16
C MET A 177 -7.59 14.07 -0.08
N LYS A 178 -7.95 15.35 0.08
CA LYS A 178 -7.42 16.20 1.15
C LYS A 178 -7.53 15.53 2.52
N GLN A 179 -8.65 14.88 2.81
CA GLN A 179 -8.91 14.24 4.09
C GLN A 179 -7.92 13.11 4.37
N ASP A 180 -7.54 12.32 3.35
CA ASP A 180 -6.56 11.24 3.51
C ASP A 180 -5.19 11.77 3.98
N PHE A 181 -4.76 12.95 3.50
CA PHE A 181 -3.54 13.62 3.98
C PHE A 181 -3.67 14.07 5.42
N LEU A 182 -4.76 14.74 5.78
CA LEU A 182 -4.99 15.24 7.14
C LEU A 182 -5.06 14.11 8.15
N ASP A 183 -5.79 13.05 7.85
CA ASP A 183 -5.90 11.87 8.71
C ASP A 183 -4.54 11.19 8.94
N ASN A 184 -3.71 11.10 7.89
CA ASN A 184 -2.39 10.49 8.01
C ASN A 184 -1.38 11.38 8.76
N ILE A 185 -1.46 12.70 8.60
CA ILE A 185 -0.66 13.63 9.41
C ILE A 185 -1.03 13.49 10.89
N GLU A 186 -2.32 13.46 11.22
CA GLU A 186 -2.80 13.27 12.59
C GLU A 186 -2.37 11.90 13.15
N LEU A 187 -2.52 10.84 12.35
CA LEU A 187 -2.16 9.48 12.73
C LEU A 187 -0.66 9.36 13.05
N ALA A 188 0.20 9.94 12.22
CA ALA A 188 1.65 9.97 12.44
C ALA A 188 2.01 10.87 13.63
N ALA A 189 1.45 12.09 13.71
CA ALA A 189 1.74 13.03 14.80
C ALA A 189 1.28 12.52 16.17
N SER A 190 0.24 11.69 16.23
CA SER A 190 -0.21 11.04 17.47
C SER A 190 0.67 9.86 17.89
N GLY A 191 1.65 9.45 17.09
CA GLY A 191 2.52 8.29 17.35
C GLY A 191 1.84 6.93 17.19
N LYS A 192 0.60 6.87 16.69
CA LYS A 192 -0.11 5.61 16.44
C LYS A 192 0.50 4.82 15.29
N VAL A 193 1.13 5.51 14.34
CA VAL A 193 1.85 4.90 13.21
C VAL A 193 3.23 5.54 13.12
N ASP A 194 4.26 4.72 13.14
CA ASP A 194 5.63 5.11 12.86
C ASP A 194 5.91 4.97 11.36
N VAL A 195 5.75 6.06 10.61
CA VAL A 195 5.99 6.07 9.15
C VAL A 195 7.47 5.95 8.82
N MET A 196 8.38 6.29 9.76
CA MET A 196 9.82 6.23 9.55
C MET A 196 10.34 4.79 9.36
N LYS A 197 9.63 3.78 9.84
CA LYS A 197 9.92 2.37 9.55
C LYS A 197 10.00 2.07 8.06
N MET A 198 9.31 2.86 7.22
CA MET A 198 9.35 2.72 5.76
C MET A 198 10.65 3.22 5.12
N VAL A 199 11.48 3.99 5.85
CA VAL A 199 12.70 4.60 5.31
C VAL A 199 13.85 3.62 5.39
N SER A 200 14.33 3.17 4.24
CA SER A 200 15.50 2.30 4.11
C SER A 200 16.82 3.08 3.96
N GLY A 201 16.75 4.37 3.64
CA GLY A 201 17.93 5.23 3.49
C GLY A 201 17.56 6.66 3.13
N VAL A 202 18.49 7.57 3.42
CA VAL A 202 18.42 8.99 3.05
C VAL A 202 19.68 9.33 2.26
N TYR A 203 19.51 9.95 1.11
CA TYR A 203 20.60 10.36 0.22
C TYR A 203 20.57 11.89 0.07
N GLU A 204 21.74 12.48 -0.10
CA GLU A 204 21.84 13.88 -0.50
C GLU A 204 21.50 14.05 -1.99
N MET A 205 21.10 15.24 -2.40
CA MET A 205 20.66 15.51 -3.78
C MET A 205 21.71 15.17 -4.84
N ASP A 206 22.99 15.41 -4.57
CA ASP A 206 24.11 15.08 -5.45
C ASP A 206 24.28 13.56 -5.65
N LYS A 207 23.74 12.73 -4.74
CA LYS A 207 23.70 11.27 -4.79
C LYS A 207 22.35 10.71 -5.23
N ALA A 208 21.46 11.53 -5.77
CA ALA A 208 20.15 11.07 -6.20
C ALA A 208 20.22 9.92 -7.23
N ALA A 209 21.20 9.96 -8.15
CA ALA A 209 21.40 8.89 -9.13
C ALA A 209 21.72 7.54 -8.47
N GLU A 210 22.53 7.54 -7.40
CA GLU A 210 22.84 6.32 -6.63
C GLU A 210 21.59 5.76 -5.96
N ALA A 211 20.72 6.62 -5.41
CA ALA A 211 19.47 6.20 -4.79
C ALA A 211 18.50 5.57 -5.81
N PHE A 212 18.39 6.14 -7.01
CA PHE A 212 17.60 5.56 -8.10
C PHE A 212 18.15 4.21 -8.57
N ASP A 213 19.48 4.10 -8.69
CA ASP A 213 20.14 2.84 -9.05
C ASP A 213 19.89 1.76 -7.98
N ALA A 214 20.03 2.10 -6.71
CA ALA A 214 19.74 1.20 -5.59
C ALA A 214 18.28 0.69 -5.62
N LEU A 215 17.31 1.55 -5.93
CA LEU A 215 15.91 1.15 -6.09
C LEU A 215 15.69 0.28 -7.32
N ALA A 216 16.33 0.58 -8.45
CA ALA A 216 16.20 -0.19 -9.69
C ALA A 216 16.73 -1.63 -9.54
N HIS A 217 17.77 -1.83 -8.72
CA HIS A 217 18.37 -3.14 -8.44
C HIS A 217 17.90 -3.76 -7.10
N ASN A 218 16.89 -3.19 -6.47
CA ASN A 218 16.35 -3.65 -5.19
C ASN A 218 15.78 -5.07 -5.28
N LYS A 219 16.31 -5.97 -4.46
CA LYS A 219 15.84 -7.37 -4.33
C LYS A 219 14.80 -7.58 -3.22
N GLY A 220 14.15 -6.51 -2.76
CA GLY A 220 13.11 -6.57 -1.74
C GLY A 220 13.54 -6.06 -0.36
N ASP A 221 14.79 -5.61 -0.20
CA ASP A 221 15.32 -5.14 1.09
C ASP A 221 15.02 -3.66 1.35
N LEU A 222 14.71 -2.89 0.28
CA LEU A 222 14.42 -1.47 0.37
C LEU A 222 12.93 -1.21 0.22
N ALA A 223 12.35 -0.47 1.16
CA ALA A 223 10.99 0.02 1.08
C ALA A 223 10.94 1.43 0.45
N LYS A 224 11.47 2.44 1.13
CA LYS A 224 11.53 3.82 0.64
C LYS A 224 12.92 4.42 0.83
N LEU A 225 13.39 5.16 -0.20
CA LEU A 225 14.57 6.03 -0.10
C LEU A 225 14.10 7.48 -0.14
N LEU A 226 14.69 8.31 0.69
CA LEU A 226 14.45 9.75 0.71
C LEU A 226 15.66 10.48 0.11
N ILE A 227 15.39 11.56 -0.60
CA ILE A 227 16.41 12.49 -1.10
C ILE A 227 16.28 13.78 -0.32
N ARG A 228 17.36 14.19 0.34
CA ARG A 228 17.45 15.49 1.00
C ARG A 228 17.76 16.57 -0.01
N ILE A 229 16.93 17.61 -0.06
CA ILE A 229 17.07 18.75 -0.95
C ILE A 229 17.25 19.99 -0.09
N GLY A 230 18.37 20.71 -0.33
CA GLY A 230 18.76 21.85 0.51
C GLY A 230 19.38 21.41 1.85
N GLY A 231 20.19 22.26 2.41
CA GLY A 231 20.84 22.12 3.73
C GLY A 231 20.29 23.14 4.73
#